data_acb4951e104eeebebc14d58f5d95e877
#
_entry.id   acb4951e104eeebebc14d58f5d95e877
#
_cell.length_a   1.000
_cell.length_b   1.000
_cell.length_c   1.000
_cell.angle_alpha   90.00
_cell.angle_beta   90.00
_cell.angle_gamma   90.00
#
_symmetry.space_group_name_H-M   'P 1'
#
loop_
_entity.id
_entity.type
_entity.pdbx_description
1 polymer ?
#
loop_
_entity_poly.entity_id
_entity_poly.type
_entity_poly.pdbx_seq_one_letter_code
_entity_poly.pdbx_strand_id
1 'polypeptide(L)'
;MEIRTATMADLPAIAQLEAVCFPAAEAATEASFARRLEAYPNHFWVLINGETIVSFVNGLVTNEPDLQDDMYDNAALHDENGAWQMIFGVDTHPDYRRQGCAGKLLEHVIRQAKAQGRKGLVLTCKDKLVPYYAKFGFLSEGISQSTHGDVIWYQMRLTL
;
A
#
# COMPACT_ATOMS: atom_id res chain seq x y z
N MET A 1 -5.84 -19.29 -2.09
CA MET A 1 -6.05 -17.83 -2.18
C MET A 1 -5.43 -17.28 -3.45
N GLU A 2 -6.07 -16.35 -4.09
CA GLU A 2 -5.65 -15.79 -5.38
C GLU A 2 -5.23 -14.32 -5.22
N ILE A 3 -4.17 -13.91 -5.94
CA ILE A 3 -3.76 -12.52 -6.03
C ILE A 3 -4.13 -12.00 -7.43
N ARG A 4 -4.79 -10.85 -7.46
CA ARG A 4 -5.08 -10.14 -8.72
C ARG A 4 -5.03 -8.62 -8.49
N THR A 5 -5.07 -7.87 -9.58
CA THR A 5 -5.28 -6.42 -9.48
C THR A 5 -6.76 -6.13 -9.22
N ALA A 6 -7.02 -5.01 -8.55
CA ALA A 6 -8.37 -4.59 -8.20
C ALA A 6 -9.10 -3.97 -9.39
N THR A 7 -10.41 -4.01 -9.32
CA THR A 7 -11.29 -3.31 -10.27
C THR A 7 -12.25 -2.40 -9.50
N MET A 8 -12.97 -1.54 -10.21
CA MET A 8 -13.95 -0.64 -9.59
C MET A 8 -15.06 -1.41 -8.86
N ALA A 9 -15.36 -2.64 -9.29
CA ALA A 9 -16.34 -3.49 -8.61
C ALA A 9 -15.90 -3.87 -7.19
N ASP A 10 -14.60 -3.82 -6.90
CA ASP A 10 -14.04 -4.13 -5.57
C ASP A 10 -14.14 -2.95 -4.59
N LEU A 11 -14.50 -1.77 -5.07
CA LEU A 11 -14.46 -0.54 -4.27
C LEU A 11 -15.19 -0.63 -2.93
N PRO A 12 -16.44 -1.11 -2.85
CA PRO A 12 -17.12 -1.19 -1.55
C PRO A 12 -16.41 -2.11 -0.55
N ALA A 13 -15.91 -3.25 -1.02
CA ALA A 13 -15.20 -4.20 -0.16
C ALA A 13 -13.88 -3.65 0.33
N ILE A 14 -13.15 -2.94 -0.52
CA ILE A 14 -11.87 -2.28 -0.19
C ILE A 14 -12.10 -1.22 0.89
N ALA A 15 -13.08 -0.33 0.68
CA ALA A 15 -13.39 0.74 1.64
C ALA A 15 -13.80 0.18 3.00
N GLN A 16 -14.58 -0.89 3.00
CA GLN A 16 -15.03 -1.55 4.22
C GLN A 16 -13.86 -2.19 4.97
N LEU A 17 -12.96 -2.86 4.27
CA LEU A 17 -11.77 -3.48 4.87
C LEU A 17 -10.84 -2.43 5.47
N GLU A 18 -10.61 -1.32 4.78
CA GLU A 18 -9.81 -0.21 5.30
C GLU A 18 -10.39 0.32 6.62
N ALA A 19 -11.70 0.53 6.66
CA ALA A 19 -12.38 1.03 7.86
C ALA A 19 -12.28 0.06 9.04
N VAL A 20 -12.18 -1.23 8.78
CA VAL A 20 -11.97 -2.24 9.84
C VAL A 20 -10.50 -2.24 10.31
N CYS A 21 -9.55 -1.98 9.41
CA CYS A 21 -8.13 -2.06 9.72
C CYS A 21 -7.57 -0.82 10.41
N PHE A 22 -8.13 0.37 10.16
CA PHE A 22 -7.56 1.64 10.62
C PHE A 22 -8.58 2.54 11.31
N PRO A 23 -8.13 3.35 12.30
CA PRO A 23 -8.97 4.39 12.87
C PRO A 23 -9.43 5.40 11.82
N ALA A 24 -10.57 6.05 12.03
CA ALA A 24 -11.13 7.01 11.07
C ALA A 24 -10.15 8.12 10.66
N ALA A 25 -9.29 8.57 11.59
CA ALA A 25 -8.31 9.61 11.31
C ALA A 25 -7.20 9.16 10.33
N GLU A 26 -6.99 7.85 10.18
CA GLU A 26 -5.94 7.27 9.34
C GLU A 26 -6.49 6.62 8.08
N ALA A 27 -7.75 6.13 8.13
CA ALA A 27 -8.34 5.38 7.02
C ALA A 27 -8.59 6.27 5.80
N ALA A 28 -8.24 5.76 4.62
CA ALA A 28 -8.64 6.38 3.37
C ALA A 28 -10.15 6.20 3.15
N THR A 29 -10.77 7.16 2.47
CA THR A 29 -12.21 7.12 2.18
C THR A 29 -12.51 6.33 0.92
N GLU A 30 -13.77 5.91 0.77
CA GLU A 30 -14.23 5.26 -0.46
C GLU A 30 -14.00 6.15 -1.69
N ALA A 31 -14.25 7.45 -1.56
CA ALA A 31 -14.00 8.41 -2.65
C ALA A 31 -12.53 8.47 -3.03
N SER A 32 -11.63 8.41 -2.06
CA SER A 32 -10.18 8.38 -2.31
C SER A 32 -9.78 7.10 -3.05
N PHE A 33 -10.29 5.95 -2.63
CA PHE A 33 -10.04 4.68 -3.31
C PHE A 33 -10.60 4.66 -4.73
N ALA A 34 -11.76 5.27 -4.96
CA ALA A 34 -12.33 5.37 -6.31
C ALA A 34 -11.37 6.10 -7.25
N ARG A 35 -10.80 7.21 -6.80
CA ARG A 35 -9.83 7.98 -7.60
C ARG A 35 -8.55 7.16 -7.86
N ARG A 36 -8.08 6.40 -6.89
CA ARG A 36 -6.90 5.53 -7.06
C ARG A 36 -7.17 4.43 -8.08
N LEU A 37 -8.33 3.79 -8.01
CA LEU A 37 -8.72 2.73 -8.95
C LEU A 37 -8.90 3.26 -10.37
N GLU A 38 -9.36 4.50 -10.54
CA GLU A 38 -9.44 5.15 -11.84
C GLU A 38 -8.05 5.45 -12.42
N ALA A 39 -7.13 5.92 -11.59
CA ALA A 39 -5.83 6.40 -12.02
C ALA A 39 -4.78 5.29 -12.18
N TYR A 40 -4.73 4.35 -11.24
CA TYR A 40 -3.69 3.30 -11.25
C TYR A 40 -4.20 1.94 -10.75
N PRO A 41 -5.21 1.34 -11.40
CA PRO A 41 -5.73 0.04 -10.98
C PRO A 41 -4.67 -1.07 -11.03
N ASN A 42 -3.65 -0.93 -11.89
CA ASN A 42 -2.55 -1.89 -12.02
C ASN A 42 -1.55 -1.84 -10.84
N HIS A 43 -1.68 -0.87 -9.96
CA HIS A 43 -0.88 -0.72 -8.76
C HIS A 43 -1.76 -0.85 -7.51
N PHE A 44 -2.81 -1.64 -7.63
CA PHE A 44 -3.75 -1.95 -6.57
C PHE A 44 -3.99 -3.46 -6.60
N TRP A 45 -3.45 -4.17 -5.60
CA TRP A 45 -3.45 -5.64 -5.56
C TRP A 45 -4.32 -6.14 -4.42
N VAL A 46 -5.10 -7.18 -4.70
CA VAL A 46 -5.97 -7.82 -3.71
C VAL A 46 -5.65 -9.30 -3.60
N LEU A 47 -5.75 -9.81 -2.37
CA LEU A 47 -5.67 -11.23 -2.08
C LEU A 47 -7.09 -11.72 -1.76
N ILE A 48 -7.52 -12.75 -2.45
CA ILE A 48 -8.90 -13.22 -2.41
C ILE A 48 -8.97 -14.65 -1.90
N ASN A 49 -9.87 -14.87 -0.94
CA ASN A 49 -10.27 -16.19 -0.49
C ASN A 49 -11.70 -16.46 -0.96
N GLY A 50 -11.86 -17.26 -2.00
CA GLY A 50 -13.16 -17.42 -2.65
C GLY A 50 -13.61 -16.11 -3.31
N GLU A 51 -14.67 -15.50 -2.77
CA GLU A 51 -15.17 -14.20 -3.24
C GLU A 51 -14.83 -13.05 -2.29
N THR A 52 -14.10 -13.34 -1.21
CA THR A 52 -13.81 -12.37 -0.15
C THR A 52 -12.41 -11.79 -0.32
N ILE A 53 -12.31 -10.45 -0.33
CA ILE A 53 -11.02 -9.77 -0.27
C ILE A 53 -10.55 -9.82 1.19
N VAL A 54 -9.43 -10.48 1.42
CA VAL A 54 -8.88 -10.66 2.77
C VAL A 54 -7.69 -9.74 3.05
N SER A 55 -7.04 -9.25 1.99
CA SER A 55 -5.90 -8.33 2.11
C SER A 55 -5.76 -7.52 0.84
N PHE A 56 -5.23 -6.30 0.95
CA PHE A 56 -4.87 -5.50 -0.23
C PHE A 56 -3.66 -4.61 0.03
N VAL A 57 -2.96 -4.27 -1.05
CA VAL A 57 -1.84 -3.33 -1.07
C VAL A 57 -2.05 -2.38 -2.23
N ASN A 58 -1.82 -1.10 -2.02
CA ASN A 58 -1.94 -0.12 -3.09
C ASN A 58 -0.98 1.05 -2.92
N GLY A 59 -0.69 1.73 -4.01
CA GLY A 59 0.10 2.95 -4.02
C GLY A 59 0.41 3.41 -5.44
N LEU A 60 0.65 4.71 -5.59
CA LEU A 60 1.03 5.27 -6.89
C LEU A 60 2.50 5.01 -7.21
N VAL A 61 2.87 5.23 -8.46
CA VAL A 61 4.26 5.25 -8.92
C VAL A 61 4.65 6.70 -9.17
N THR A 62 5.89 7.07 -8.86
CA THR A 62 6.37 8.44 -8.98
C THR A 62 7.88 8.48 -9.14
N ASN A 63 8.41 9.59 -9.65
CA ASN A 63 9.85 9.86 -9.65
C ASN A 63 10.33 10.48 -8.34
N GLU A 64 9.42 10.94 -7.48
CA GLU A 64 9.78 11.45 -6.16
C GLU A 64 10.32 10.32 -5.29
N PRO A 65 11.50 10.48 -4.67
CA PRO A 65 12.09 9.39 -3.88
C PRO A 65 11.41 9.17 -2.54
N ASP A 66 10.71 10.18 -2.01
CA ASP A 66 10.10 10.10 -0.68
C ASP A 66 8.58 10.12 -0.77
N LEU A 67 7.93 9.38 0.14
CA LEU A 67 6.49 9.34 0.21
C LEU A 67 6.00 10.60 0.92
N GLN A 68 5.12 11.35 0.24
CA GLN A 68 4.58 12.63 0.71
C GLN A 68 3.07 12.52 0.94
N ASP A 69 2.55 13.30 1.91
CA ASP A 69 1.14 13.24 2.30
C ASP A 69 0.17 13.56 1.17
N ASP A 70 0.52 14.47 0.26
CA ASP A 70 -0.34 14.82 -0.87
C ASP A 70 -0.57 13.65 -1.83
N MET A 71 0.31 12.67 -1.85
CA MET A 71 0.17 11.47 -2.69
C MET A 71 -1.04 10.62 -2.29
N TYR A 72 -1.41 10.61 -1.01
CA TYR A 72 -2.55 9.83 -0.53
C TYR A 72 -3.88 10.31 -1.12
N ASP A 73 -4.01 11.61 -1.33
CA ASP A 73 -5.28 12.25 -1.73
C ASP A 73 -5.30 12.75 -3.16
N ASN A 74 -4.17 12.71 -3.87
CA ASN A 74 -4.07 13.21 -5.24
C ASN A 74 -3.55 12.12 -6.18
N ALA A 75 -4.47 11.32 -6.71
CA ALA A 75 -4.14 10.25 -7.64
C ALA A 75 -3.56 10.76 -8.98
N ALA A 76 -3.75 12.04 -9.30
CA ALA A 76 -3.17 12.65 -10.50
C ALA A 76 -1.64 12.75 -10.43
N LEU A 77 -1.04 12.60 -9.25
CA LEU A 77 0.42 12.57 -9.09
C LEU A 77 1.03 11.26 -9.59
N HIS A 78 0.22 10.24 -9.89
CA HIS A 78 0.73 9.00 -10.44
C HIS A 78 1.42 9.20 -11.79
N ASP A 79 2.62 8.65 -11.91
CA ASP A 79 3.40 8.61 -13.15
C ASP A 79 3.77 7.16 -13.43
N GLU A 80 3.14 6.56 -14.44
CA GLU A 80 3.36 5.15 -14.79
C GLU A 80 4.81 4.84 -15.12
N ASN A 81 5.59 5.83 -15.56
CA ASN A 81 7.00 5.70 -15.88
C ASN A 81 7.92 6.07 -14.71
N GLY A 82 7.36 6.27 -13.52
CA GLY A 82 8.11 6.66 -12.34
C GLY A 82 9.08 5.58 -11.84
N ALA A 83 10.06 6.02 -11.07
CA ALA A 83 11.12 5.15 -10.56
C ALA A 83 10.72 4.38 -9.30
N TRP A 84 9.76 4.89 -8.52
CA TRP A 84 9.44 4.39 -7.19
C TRP A 84 7.99 3.96 -7.06
N GLN A 85 7.78 2.72 -6.60
CA GLN A 85 6.47 2.25 -6.20
C GLN A 85 6.21 2.67 -4.76
N MET A 86 5.27 3.59 -4.56
CA MET A 86 4.82 3.94 -3.21
C MET A 86 3.84 2.88 -2.72
N ILE A 87 3.83 2.64 -1.42
CA ILE A 87 2.88 1.74 -0.76
C ILE A 87 2.15 2.57 0.30
N PHE A 88 0.85 2.80 0.09
CA PHE A 88 0.02 3.62 0.98
C PHE A 88 -0.60 2.83 2.12
N GLY A 89 -0.88 1.56 1.89
CA GLY A 89 -1.51 0.72 2.89
C GLY A 89 -1.28 -0.75 2.61
N VAL A 90 -1.13 -1.49 3.68
CA VAL A 90 -1.07 -2.95 3.68
C VAL A 90 -2.15 -3.40 4.65
N ASP A 91 -3.29 -3.78 4.12
CA ASP A 91 -4.47 -4.13 4.90
C ASP A 91 -4.63 -5.64 4.95
N THR A 92 -4.98 -6.18 6.10
CA THR A 92 -5.37 -7.58 6.25
C THR A 92 -6.56 -7.67 7.20
N HIS A 93 -7.61 -8.35 6.77
CA HIS A 93 -8.79 -8.57 7.60
C HIS A 93 -8.38 -9.22 8.93
N PRO A 94 -8.92 -8.77 10.08
CA PRO A 94 -8.54 -9.30 11.39
C PRO A 94 -8.60 -10.82 11.51
N ASP A 95 -9.57 -11.47 10.88
CA ASP A 95 -9.74 -12.92 10.92
C ASP A 95 -8.66 -13.69 10.15
N TYR A 96 -7.87 -12.98 9.33
CA TYR A 96 -6.82 -13.57 8.49
C TYR A 96 -5.42 -13.12 8.89
N ARG A 97 -5.28 -12.37 9.99
CA ARG A 97 -3.98 -11.93 10.49
C ARG A 97 -3.16 -13.11 11.01
N ARG A 98 -1.83 -12.95 10.99
CA ARG A 98 -0.86 -13.96 11.44
C ARG A 98 -0.89 -15.25 10.63
N GLN A 99 -1.40 -15.19 9.40
CA GLN A 99 -1.44 -16.32 8.47
C GLN A 99 -0.56 -16.09 7.24
N GLY A 100 0.25 -15.03 7.25
CA GLY A 100 1.15 -14.70 6.15
C GLY A 100 0.49 -14.04 4.95
N CYS A 101 -0.77 -13.60 5.05
CA CYS A 101 -1.51 -13.00 3.94
C CYS A 101 -0.87 -11.70 3.44
N ALA A 102 -0.58 -10.78 4.35
CA ALA A 102 0.06 -9.51 3.99
C ALA A 102 1.44 -9.73 3.40
N GLY A 103 2.22 -10.64 3.99
CA GLY A 103 3.56 -10.98 3.49
C GLY A 103 3.55 -11.55 2.08
N LYS A 104 2.62 -12.47 1.82
CA LYS A 104 2.46 -13.08 0.51
C LYS A 104 2.12 -12.03 -0.56
N LEU A 105 1.22 -11.11 -0.22
CA LEU A 105 0.82 -10.03 -1.12
C LEU A 105 1.96 -9.03 -1.32
N LEU A 106 2.66 -8.66 -0.25
CA LEU A 106 3.78 -7.72 -0.31
C LEU A 106 4.93 -8.29 -1.16
N GLU A 107 5.25 -9.57 -1.01
CA GLU A 107 6.25 -10.23 -1.86
C GLU A 107 5.87 -10.19 -3.33
N HIS A 108 4.59 -10.37 -3.64
CA HIS A 108 4.08 -10.26 -5.00
C HIS A 108 4.29 -8.84 -5.55
N VAL A 109 3.98 -7.81 -4.77
CA VAL A 109 4.16 -6.41 -5.16
C VAL A 109 5.64 -6.10 -5.41
N ILE A 110 6.52 -6.60 -4.56
CA ILE A 110 7.97 -6.44 -4.75
C ILE A 110 8.41 -7.06 -6.07
N ARG A 111 7.96 -8.28 -6.38
CA ARG A 111 8.28 -8.93 -7.65
C ARG A 111 7.75 -8.15 -8.85
N GLN A 112 6.56 -7.59 -8.74
CA GLN A 112 5.99 -6.76 -9.81
C GLN A 112 6.80 -5.49 -10.04
N ALA A 113 7.20 -4.79 -8.98
CA ALA A 113 8.02 -3.59 -9.09
C ALA A 113 9.38 -3.92 -9.76
N LYS A 114 9.98 -5.04 -9.38
CA LYS A 114 11.24 -5.50 -9.98
C LYS A 114 11.06 -5.82 -11.47
N ALA A 115 10.01 -6.54 -11.84
CA ALA A 115 9.71 -6.88 -13.23
C ALA A 115 9.44 -5.65 -14.08
N GLN A 116 8.89 -4.58 -13.49
CA GLN A 116 8.64 -3.30 -14.16
C GLN A 116 9.88 -2.42 -14.27
N GLY A 117 11.01 -2.82 -13.67
CA GLY A 117 12.25 -2.06 -13.72
C GLY A 117 12.27 -0.83 -12.79
N ARG A 118 11.44 -0.81 -11.74
CA ARG A 118 11.45 0.28 -10.75
C ARG A 118 12.75 0.27 -9.96
N LYS A 119 13.16 1.43 -9.44
CA LYS A 119 14.31 1.53 -8.54
C LYS A 119 14.05 0.91 -7.19
N GLY A 120 12.82 0.92 -6.74
CA GLY A 120 12.44 0.33 -5.47
C GLY A 120 11.04 0.71 -5.03
N LEU A 121 10.78 0.42 -3.74
CA LEU A 121 9.49 0.65 -3.09
C LEU A 121 9.70 1.48 -1.83
N VAL A 122 8.73 2.33 -1.52
CA VAL A 122 8.78 3.21 -0.34
C VAL A 122 7.44 3.13 0.38
N LEU A 123 7.49 3.01 1.69
CA LEU A 123 6.31 3.06 2.55
C LEU A 123 6.59 3.87 3.80
N THR A 124 5.52 4.24 4.50
CA THR A 124 5.61 4.75 5.86
C THR A 124 4.85 3.81 6.79
N CYS A 125 5.35 3.63 7.99
CA CYS A 125 4.71 2.76 8.98
C CYS A 125 4.92 3.29 10.39
N LYS A 126 4.11 2.79 11.32
CA LYS A 126 4.29 3.04 12.74
C LYS A 126 5.53 2.30 13.22
N ASP A 127 6.17 2.82 14.28
CA ASP A 127 7.40 2.28 14.85
C ASP A 127 7.35 0.75 15.08
N LYS A 128 6.26 0.27 15.63
CA LYS A 128 6.09 -1.17 15.94
C LYS A 128 6.15 -2.08 14.71
N LEU A 129 5.94 -1.54 13.50
CA LEU A 129 5.96 -2.30 12.26
C LEU A 129 7.29 -2.25 11.53
N VAL A 130 8.24 -1.45 11.99
CA VAL A 130 9.58 -1.36 11.38
C VAL A 130 10.25 -2.76 11.31
N PRO A 131 10.27 -3.57 12.39
CA PRO A 131 10.85 -4.91 12.30
C PRO A 131 10.13 -5.83 11.31
N TYR A 132 8.81 -5.67 11.18
CA TYR A 132 8.02 -6.47 10.24
C TYR A 132 8.45 -6.21 8.79
N TYR A 133 8.52 -4.94 8.39
CA TYR A 133 8.91 -4.60 7.01
C TYR A 133 10.39 -4.86 6.74
N ALA A 134 11.24 -4.79 7.77
CA ALA A 134 12.65 -5.13 7.65
C ALA A 134 12.86 -6.58 7.17
N LYS A 135 11.93 -7.49 7.50
CA LYS A 135 12.01 -8.88 7.05
C LYS A 135 11.92 -9.01 5.53
N PHE A 136 11.31 -8.05 4.85
CA PHE A 136 11.18 -8.04 3.39
C PHE A 136 12.32 -7.30 2.69
N GLY A 137 13.28 -6.77 3.47
CA GLY A 137 14.42 -6.05 2.93
C GLY A 137 14.29 -4.52 2.98
N PHE A 138 13.19 -4.00 3.53
CA PHE A 138 13.04 -2.56 3.72
C PHE A 138 13.98 -2.07 4.82
N LEU A 139 14.63 -0.94 4.58
CA LEU A 139 15.49 -0.27 5.54
C LEU A 139 14.81 0.98 6.06
N SER A 140 14.84 1.18 7.38
CA SER A 140 14.29 2.40 7.99
C SER A 140 15.16 3.60 7.65
N GLU A 141 14.52 4.68 7.22
CA GLU A 141 15.15 5.98 6.99
C GLU A 141 14.81 6.98 8.10
N GLY A 142 14.24 6.50 9.20
CA GLY A 142 13.89 7.32 10.35
C GLY A 142 12.51 7.95 10.23
N ILE A 143 12.26 8.93 11.09
CA ILE A 143 10.97 9.61 11.15
C ILE A 143 10.71 10.37 9.86
N SER A 144 9.56 10.10 9.25
CA SER A 144 9.14 10.76 8.02
C SER A 144 8.53 12.14 8.33
N GLN A 145 8.37 12.96 7.27
CA GLN A 145 7.69 14.25 7.38
C GLN A 145 6.17 14.12 7.39
N SER A 146 5.64 12.90 7.24
CA SER A 146 4.20 12.67 7.23
C SER A 146 3.57 13.01 8.56
N THR A 147 2.45 13.74 8.52
CA THR A 147 1.63 14.06 9.69
C THR A 147 0.25 13.41 9.61
N HIS A 148 0.07 12.46 8.72
CA HIS A 148 -1.20 11.78 8.46
C HIS A 148 -1.77 11.18 9.76
N GLY A 149 -3.00 11.56 10.11
CA GLY A 149 -3.68 11.08 11.31
C GLY A 149 -3.04 11.53 12.63
N ASP A 150 -2.18 12.56 12.63
CA ASP A 150 -1.42 13.05 13.80
C ASP A 150 -0.58 11.96 14.47
N VAL A 151 -0.04 11.04 13.67
CA VAL A 151 0.78 9.91 14.11
C VAL A 151 2.22 10.12 13.63
N ILE A 152 3.17 9.60 14.38
CA ILE A 152 4.58 9.56 13.96
C ILE A 152 4.74 8.38 13.00
N TRP A 153 5.21 8.67 11.77
CA TRP A 153 5.46 7.68 10.73
C TRP A 153 6.95 7.56 10.45
N TYR A 154 7.40 6.33 10.23
CA TYR A 154 8.77 6.02 9.82
C TYR A 154 8.78 5.68 8.34
N GLN A 155 9.67 6.32 7.58
CA GLN A 155 9.83 5.98 6.17
C GLN A 155 10.75 4.78 6.03
N MET A 156 10.34 3.82 5.20
CA MET A 156 11.14 2.65 4.88
C MET A 156 11.27 2.49 3.38
N ARG A 157 12.44 2.09 2.93
CA ARG A 157 12.78 1.95 1.51
C ARG A 157 13.36 0.58 1.23
N LEU A 158 12.89 -0.05 0.16
CA LEU A 158 13.52 -1.23 -0.42
C LEU A 158 14.07 -0.85 -1.79
N THR A 159 15.38 -0.82 -1.93
CA THR A 159 16.04 -0.56 -3.20
C THR A 159 16.26 -1.88 -3.93
N LEU A 160 15.81 -1.95 -5.17
CA LEU A 160 15.87 -3.16 -5.99
C LEU A 160 17.15 -3.25 -6.81
#